data_8e18f8abc800f2ee85d76612a6382e3a
#
_entry.id   8e18f8abc800f2ee85d76612a6382e3a
#
_cell.length_a   1.000
_cell.length_b   1.000
_cell.length_c   1.000
_cell.angle_alpha   90.00
_cell.angle_beta   90.00
_cell.angle_gamma   90.00
#
_symmetry.space_group_name_H-M   'P 1'
#
loop_
_entity.id
_entity.type
_entity.pdbx_description
1 polymer ?
#
loop_
_entity_poly.entity_id
_entity_poly.type
_entity_poly.pdbx_seq_one_letter_code
_entity_poly.pdbx_strand_id
1 'polypeptide(L)'
;LTDNPQWEAPSDTSYLNEKDWADPDIVDNVRAMQATNKLISWFGEDNEGYVGLWRGPDNIPLEQAQVVRLDSEGQYELVADTIANYLAISCDEDEFPHIRQLLTTAGFSVANSIDEIWQRIDDSIVQPNDYRNRLYNDARILRGEDPIE
;
A
#
# COMPACT_ATOMS: atom_id res chain seq x y z
N LEU A 1 1.83 1.70 12.38
CA LEU A 1 0.61 2.40 12.32
C LEU A 1 0.24 3.09 13.58
N THR A 2 0.88 2.77 14.60
CA THR A 2 0.53 3.11 15.95
C THR A 2 1.28 4.31 16.49
N ASP A 3 2.28 4.79 15.76
CA ASP A 3 3.09 5.93 16.20
C ASP A 3 2.31 7.24 16.11
N ASN A 4 1.24 7.26 15.33
CA ASN A 4 0.32 8.39 15.25
C ASN A 4 -1.08 7.95 15.71
N PRO A 5 -1.45 8.18 16.98
CA PRO A 5 -2.74 7.72 17.49
C PRO A 5 -3.94 8.38 16.85
N GLN A 6 -3.75 9.43 16.05
CA GLN A 6 -4.83 10.10 15.34
C GLN A 6 -5.09 9.49 13.94
N TRP A 7 -4.18 8.64 13.46
CA TRP A 7 -4.32 8.03 12.14
C TRP A 7 -4.90 6.62 12.27
N GLU A 8 -6.23 6.54 12.24
CA GLU A 8 -6.97 5.30 12.51
C GLU A 8 -7.43 4.56 11.25
N ALA A 9 -7.25 5.16 10.07
CA ALA A 9 -7.64 4.56 8.79
C ALA A 9 -6.77 5.12 7.68
N PRO A 10 -6.64 4.43 6.53
CA PRO A 10 -5.76 4.88 5.45
C PRO A 10 -6.02 6.30 4.94
N SER A 11 -7.28 6.72 4.92
CA SER A 11 -7.66 8.07 4.46
C SER A 11 -8.09 9.00 5.60
N ASP A 12 -7.71 8.66 6.82
CA ASP A 12 -8.03 9.48 7.99
C ASP A 12 -7.28 10.82 7.92
N THR A 13 -8.02 11.92 8.03
CA THR A 13 -7.48 13.27 8.01
C THR A 13 -7.68 14.01 9.34
N SER A 14 -8.16 13.32 10.37
CA SER A 14 -8.47 13.94 11.67
C SER A 14 -7.25 14.54 12.37
N TYR A 15 -6.05 14.10 12.00
CA TYR A 15 -4.79 14.64 12.54
C TYR A 15 -4.41 16.00 11.96
N LEU A 16 -5.08 16.44 10.87
CA LEU A 16 -4.77 17.71 10.21
C LEU A 16 -5.46 18.87 10.94
N ASN A 17 -4.73 19.96 11.17
CA ASN A 17 -5.25 21.17 11.78
C ASN A 17 -5.52 22.25 10.73
N GLU A 18 -6.03 23.41 11.15
CA GLU A 18 -6.33 24.52 10.25
C GLU A 18 -5.12 24.99 9.44
N LYS A 19 -3.93 24.99 10.08
CA LYS A 19 -2.70 25.39 9.42
C LYS A 19 -2.33 24.41 8.32
N ASP A 20 -2.52 23.11 8.55
CA ASP A 20 -2.27 22.08 7.53
C ASP A 20 -3.22 22.26 6.34
N TRP A 21 -4.51 22.46 6.59
CA TRP A 21 -5.50 22.67 5.54
C TRP A 21 -5.28 23.97 4.76
N ALA A 22 -4.57 24.92 5.32
CA ALA A 22 -4.21 26.18 4.66
C ALA A 22 -2.96 26.05 3.79
N ASP A 23 -2.22 24.95 3.90
CA ASP A 23 -1.01 24.68 3.11
C ASP A 23 -1.38 23.89 1.84
N PRO A 24 -1.28 24.51 0.65
CA PRO A 24 -1.65 23.82 -0.59
C PRO A 24 -0.87 22.54 -0.86
N ASP A 25 0.40 22.47 -0.46
CA ASP A 25 1.21 21.27 -0.66
C ASP A 25 0.71 20.11 0.19
N ILE A 26 0.34 20.38 1.43
CA ILE A 26 -0.24 19.36 2.31
C ILE A 26 -1.57 18.88 1.75
N VAL A 27 -2.43 19.79 1.33
CA VAL A 27 -3.75 19.45 0.77
C VAL A 27 -3.60 18.62 -0.51
N ASP A 28 -2.69 18.99 -1.39
CA ASP A 28 -2.45 18.25 -2.63
C ASP A 28 -1.98 16.82 -2.34
N ASN A 29 -1.08 16.66 -1.36
CA ASN A 29 -0.62 15.33 -0.99
C ASN A 29 -1.75 14.48 -0.36
N VAL A 30 -2.54 15.07 0.53
CA VAL A 30 -3.68 14.39 1.16
C VAL A 30 -4.66 13.91 0.10
N ARG A 31 -4.99 14.76 -0.87
CA ARG A 31 -5.92 14.41 -1.95
C ARG A 31 -5.34 13.35 -2.87
N ALA A 32 -4.04 13.42 -3.17
CA ALA A 32 -3.36 12.40 -3.96
C ALA A 32 -3.38 11.05 -3.24
N MET A 33 -3.15 11.03 -1.93
CA MET A 33 -3.25 9.81 -1.12
C MET A 33 -4.67 9.27 -1.08
N GLN A 34 -5.67 10.13 -0.88
CA GLN A 34 -7.07 9.69 -0.88
C GLN A 34 -7.46 9.06 -2.21
N ALA A 35 -7.04 9.65 -3.34
CA ALA A 35 -7.31 9.10 -4.66
C ALA A 35 -6.60 7.75 -4.86
N THR A 36 -5.36 7.62 -4.40
CA THR A 36 -4.61 6.36 -4.45
C THR A 36 -5.28 5.29 -3.59
N ASN A 37 -5.70 5.66 -2.39
CA ASN A 37 -6.37 4.74 -1.45
C ASN A 37 -7.68 4.18 -2.01
N LYS A 38 -8.39 4.93 -2.84
CA LYS A 38 -9.62 4.46 -3.49
C LYS A 38 -9.37 3.30 -4.46
N LEU A 39 -8.14 3.16 -4.95
CA LEU A 39 -7.75 2.08 -5.86
C LEU A 39 -7.22 0.85 -5.11
N ILE A 40 -7.26 0.88 -3.79
CA ILE A 40 -6.82 -0.22 -2.93
C ILE A 40 -8.04 -0.82 -2.23
N SER A 41 -8.17 -2.15 -2.30
CA SER A 41 -9.17 -2.89 -1.52
C SER A 41 -8.52 -3.31 -0.21
N TRP A 42 -8.74 -2.53 0.83
CA TRP A 42 -8.13 -2.75 2.15
C TRP A 42 -8.72 -3.99 2.81
N PHE A 43 -7.86 -4.82 3.43
CA PHE A 43 -8.33 -6.02 4.15
C PHE A 43 -7.79 -6.14 5.57
N GLY A 44 -6.87 -5.29 5.99
CA GLY A 44 -6.37 -5.35 7.35
C GLY A 44 -5.21 -4.41 7.62
N GLU A 45 -4.55 -4.68 8.72
CA GLU A 45 -3.35 -3.97 9.14
C GLU A 45 -2.38 -4.93 9.80
N ASP A 46 -1.09 -4.59 9.75
CA ASP A 46 -0.05 -5.30 10.47
C ASP A 46 0.76 -4.30 11.29
N ASN A 47 1.88 -4.75 11.87
CA ASN A 47 2.72 -3.89 12.72
C ASN A 47 3.37 -2.72 11.95
N GLU A 48 3.40 -2.79 10.64
CA GLU A 48 4.07 -1.81 9.79
C GLU A 48 3.12 -0.88 9.04
N GLY A 49 1.84 -1.22 8.95
CA GLY A 49 0.89 -0.37 8.25
C GLY A 49 -0.42 -1.01 7.89
N TYR A 50 -1.19 -0.32 7.05
CA TYR A 50 -2.42 -0.84 6.46
C TYR A 50 -2.10 -1.69 5.25
N VAL A 51 -2.86 -2.76 5.06
CA VAL A 51 -2.62 -3.73 3.99
C VAL A 51 -3.87 -3.91 3.16
N GLY A 52 -3.70 -3.95 1.84
CA GLY A 52 -4.80 -4.13 0.92
C GLY A 52 -4.33 -4.67 -0.43
N LEU A 53 -5.25 -4.73 -1.37
CA LEU A 53 -4.98 -5.17 -2.74
C LEU A 53 -4.95 -3.96 -3.68
N TRP A 54 -3.84 -3.80 -4.38
CA TRP A 54 -3.64 -2.68 -5.31
C TRP A 54 -4.29 -3.00 -6.65
N ARG A 55 -5.43 -2.40 -6.92
CA ARG A 55 -6.17 -2.60 -8.17
C ARG A 55 -5.66 -1.69 -9.29
N GLY A 56 -4.98 -0.62 -8.93
CA GLY A 56 -4.41 0.30 -9.87
C GLY A 56 -5.42 1.17 -10.62
N PRO A 57 -4.93 2.08 -11.49
CA PRO A 57 -5.82 2.96 -12.25
C PRO A 57 -6.71 2.22 -13.24
N ASP A 58 -6.30 1.01 -13.66
CA ASP A 58 -7.09 0.18 -14.58
C ASP A 58 -8.15 -0.67 -13.88
N ASN A 59 -8.21 -0.60 -12.55
CA ASN A 59 -9.21 -1.30 -11.74
C ASN A 59 -9.23 -2.80 -12.05
N ILE A 60 -8.07 -3.46 -12.00
CA ILE A 60 -7.94 -4.89 -12.32
C ILE A 60 -8.73 -5.76 -11.33
N PRO A 61 -9.10 -7.00 -11.72
CA PRO A 61 -9.77 -7.93 -10.81
C PRO A 61 -8.97 -8.20 -9.55
N LEU A 62 -9.66 -8.41 -8.43
CA LEU A 62 -9.02 -8.64 -7.13
C LEU A 62 -8.07 -9.84 -7.15
N GLU A 63 -8.42 -10.89 -7.86
CA GLU A 63 -7.59 -12.10 -7.97
C GLU A 63 -6.27 -11.87 -8.70
N GLN A 64 -6.12 -10.75 -9.40
CA GLN A 64 -4.88 -10.37 -10.09
C GLN A 64 -4.14 -9.26 -9.36
N ALA A 65 -4.76 -8.65 -8.35
CA ALA A 65 -4.18 -7.52 -7.63
C ALA A 65 -3.12 -7.99 -6.64
N GLN A 66 -2.03 -7.25 -6.58
CA GLN A 66 -0.95 -7.55 -5.64
C GLN A 66 -1.21 -6.87 -4.29
N VAL A 67 -0.57 -7.40 -3.25
CA VAL A 67 -0.71 -6.88 -1.89
C VAL A 67 0.16 -5.65 -1.70
N VAL A 68 -0.44 -4.58 -1.23
CA VAL A 68 0.22 -3.30 -0.94
C VAL A 68 0.13 -2.99 0.55
N ARG A 69 1.19 -2.39 1.08
CA ARG A 69 1.21 -1.84 2.44
C ARG A 69 1.36 -0.33 2.37
N LEU A 70 0.58 0.38 3.17
CA LEU A 70 0.73 1.81 3.41
C LEU A 70 1.28 1.99 4.83
N ASP A 71 2.52 2.44 4.94
CA ASP A 71 3.19 2.57 6.24
C ASP A 71 2.81 3.87 6.96
N SER A 72 3.32 4.03 8.19
CA SER A 72 3.02 5.20 9.03
C SER A 72 3.63 6.49 8.52
N GLU A 73 4.56 6.41 7.57
CA GLU A 73 5.16 7.57 6.92
C GLU A 73 4.45 7.97 5.63
N GLY A 74 3.35 7.29 5.29
CA GLY A 74 2.58 7.59 4.09
C GLY A 74 3.18 7.03 2.80
N GLN A 75 4.04 6.02 2.91
CA GLN A 75 4.65 5.37 1.75
C GLN A 75 3.95 4.06 1.44
N TYR A 76 3.75 3.80 0.15
CA TYR A 76 3.16 2.56 -0.35
C TYR A 76 4.24 1.62 -0.84
N GLU A 77 4.07 0.33 -0.59
CA GLU A 77 5.01 -0.70 -1.03
C GLU A 77 4.26 -1.97 -1.42
N LEU A 78 4.57 -2.55 -2.58
CA LEU A 78 4.07 -3.89 -2.91
C LEU A 78 4.86 -4.90 -2.11
N VAL A 79 4.17 -5.76 -1.37
CA VAL A 79 4.80 -6.68 -0.42
C VAL A 79 4.66 -8.15 -0.80
N ALA A 80 3.69 -8.50 -1.64
CA ALA A 80 3.51 -9.86 -2.15
C ALA A 80 2.61 -9.84 -3.38
N ASP A 81 2.68 -10.90 -4.18
CA ASP A 81 1.83 -11.05 -5.36
C ASP A 81 0.43 -11.57 -5.02
N THR A 82 0.28 -12.28 -3.90
CA THR A 82 -1.00 -12.83 -3.45
C THR A 82 -1.15 -12.68 -1.93
N ILE A 83 -2.41 -12.75 -1.46
CA ILE A 83 -2.67 -12.74 -0.01
C ILE A 83 -2.03 -13.94 0.67
N ALA A 84 -2.07 -15.13 0.06
CA ALA A 84 -1.46 -16.30 0.65
C ALA A 84 0.05 -16.14 0.85
N ASN A 85 0.75 -15.61 -0.16
CA ASN A 85 2.17 -15.31 -0.03
C ASN A 85 2.44 -14.23 1.02
N TYR A 86 1.59 -13.20 1.09
CA TYR A 86 1.69 -12.18 2.12
C TYR A 86 1.56 -12.80 3.53
N LEU A 87 0.58 -13.66 3.75
CA LEU A 87 0.39 -14.32 5.04
C LEU A 87 1.60 -15.17 5.42
N ALA A 88 2.20 -15.85 4.44
CA ALA A 88 3.36 -16.68 4.68
C ALA A 88 4.60 -15.88 5.15
N ILE A 89 4.75 -14.64 4.70
CA ILE A 89 5.87 -13.77 5.09
C ILE A 89 5.56 -12.85 6.25
N SER A 90 4.32 -12.87 6.76
CA SER A 90 3.89 -11.98 7.87
C SER A 90 4.35 -12.47 9.24
N CYS A 91 4.97 -13.64 9.30
CA CYS A 91 5.52 -14.25 10.52
C CYS A 91 7.05 -14.14 10.51
N ASP A 92 7.68 -14.59 11.60
CA ASP A 92 9.13 -14.66 11.67
C ASP A 92 9.66 -15.61 10.57
N GLU A 93 10.85 -15.31 10.08
CA GLU A 93 11.46 -16.03 8.97
C GLU A 93 11.57 -17.55 9.25
N ASP A 94 11.88 -17.92 10.48
CA ASP A 94 12.01 -19.33 10.88
C ASP A 94 10.66 -20.03 10.97
N GLU A 95 9.55 -19.32 11.03
CA GLU A 95 8.21 -19.89 11.01
C GLU A 95 7.67 -20.13 9.59
N PHE A 96 8.32 -19.58 8.59
CA PHE A 96 7.84 -19.65 7.21
C PHE A 96 7.50 -21.06 6.74
N PRO A 97 8.37 -22.08 6.93
CA PRO A 97 8.05 -23.44 6.46
C PRO A 97 6.77 -23.99 7.07
N HIS A 98 6.54 -23.72 8.35
CA HIS A 98 5.34 -24.17 9.04
C HIS A 98 4.08 -23.48 8.52
N ILE A 99 4.12 -22.16 8.39
CA ILE A 99 2.98 -21.38 7.88
C ILE A 99 2.69 -21.77 6.44
N ARG A 100 3.73 -21.95 5.62
CA ARG A 100 3.57 -22.41 4.25
C ARG A 100 2.84 -23.74 4.20
N GLN A 101 3.23 -24.67 5.07
CA GLN A 101 2.59 -25.99 5.15
C GLN A 101 1.11 -25.87 5.53
N LEU A 102 0.78 -25.04 6.52
CA LEU A 102 -0.60 -24.82 6.92
C LEU A 102 -1.45 -24.25 5.77
N LEU A 103 -0.93 -23.26 5.06
CA LEU A 103 -1.63 -22.64 3.95
C LEU A 103 -1.81 -23.58 2.77
N THR A 104 -0.78 -24.35 2.41
CA THR A 104 -0.88 -25.32 1.30
C THR A 104 -1.83 -26.45 1.63
N THR A 105 -1.85 -26.92 2.88
CA THR A 105 -2.80 -27.93 3.35
C THR A 105 -4.24 -27.40 3.27
N ALA A 106 -4.44 -26.10 3.51
CA ALA A 106 -5.75 -25.46 3.40
C ALA A 106 -6.16 -25.20 1.95
N GLY A 107 -5.32 -25.50 0.96
CA GLY A 107 -5.64 -25.35 -0.46
C GLY A 107 -5.09 -24.10 -1.12
N PHE A 108 -4.30 -23.30 -0.43
CA PHE A 108 -3.69 -22.11 -1.00
C PHE A 108 -2.36 -22.43 -1.68
N SER A 109 -2.06 -21.70 -2.75
CA SER A 109 -0.77 -21.80 -3.42
C SER A 109 0.20 -20.81 -2.79
N VAL A 110 1.32 -21.31 -2.28
CA VAL A 110 2.36 -20.49 -1.65
C VAL A 110 3.71 -20.80 -2.29
N ALA A 111 4.51 -19.77 -2.55
CA ALA A 111 5.86 -19.93 -3.09
C ALA A 111 6.74 -20.78 -2.17
N ASN A 112 7.80 -21.36 -2.71
CA ASN A 112 8.66 -22.29 -1.98
C ASN A 112 9.60 -21.61 -0.97
N SER A 113 9.86 -20.31 -1.16
CA SER A 113 10.76 -19.55 -0.30
C SER A 113 10.34 -18.09 -0.21
N ILE A 114 10.86 -17.40 0.80
CA ILE A 114 10.64 -15.96 0.98
C ILE A 114 11.20 -15.19 -0.22
N ASP A 115 12.40 -15.57 -0.68
CA ASP A 115 13.01 -14.93 -1.85
C ASP A 115 12.14 -15.08 -3.10
N GLU A 116 11.53 -16.23 -3.30
CA GLU A 116 10.62 -16.47 -4.42
C GLU A 116 9.38 -15.58 -4.33
N ILE A 117 8.86 -15.35 -3.12
CA ILE A 117 7.72 -14.44 -2.94
C ILE A 117 8.09 -13.03 -3.41
N TRP A 118 9.26 -12.55 -3.01
CA TRP A 118 9.72 -11.22 -3.43
C TRP A 118 9.95 -11.15 -4.95
N GLN A 119 10.47 -12.21 -5.54
CA GLN A 119 10.68 -12.28 -6.99
C GLN A 119 9.39 -12.30 -7.80
N ARG A 120 8.29 -12.74 -7.21
CA ARG A 120 6.99 -12.78 -7.88
C ARG A 120 6.27 -11.44 -7.89
N ILE A 121 6.73 -10.47 -7.11
CA ILE A 121 6.16 -9.13 -7.14
C ILE A 121 6.43 -8.53 -8.52
N ASP A 122 5.37 -8.15 -9.22
CA ASP A 122 5.47 -7.53 -10.53
C ASP A 122 5.60 -6.02 -10.37
N ASP A 123 6.81 -5.51 -10.49
CA ASP A 123 7.09 -4.09 -10.37
C ASP A 123 7.00 -3.35 -11.71
N SER A 124 6.63 -4.04 -12.78
CA SER A 124 6.40 -3.42 -14.10
C SER A 124 5.07 -2.68 -14.19
N ILE A 125 4.16 -2.93 -13.26
CA ILE A 125 2.87 -2.23 -13.20
C ILE A 125 3.04 -0.83 -12.60
N VAL A 126 2.02 0.01 -12.75
CA VAL A 126 2.02 1.32 -12.10
C VAL A 126 2.10 1.14 -10.59
N GLN A 127 3.15 1.66 -9.98
CA GLN A 127 3.35 1.56 -8.54
C GLN A 127 2.46 2.55 -7.80
N PRO A 128 1.93 2.20 -6.61
CA PRO A 128 1.08 3.11 -5.85
C PRO A 128 1.76 4.45 -5.52
N ASN A 129 3.04 4.43 -5.13
CA ASN A 129 3.77 5.66 -4.85
C ASN A 129 3.91 6.54 -6.10
N ASP A 130 4.20 5.94 -7.24
CA ASP A 130 4.34 6.68 -8.49
C ASP A 130 3.01 7.31 -8.91
N TYR A 131 1.91 6.58 -8.72
CA TYR A 131 0.57 7.10 -9.00
C TYR A 131 0.25 8.29 -8.09
N ARG A 132 0.48 8.16 -6.77
CA ARG A 132 0.27 9.25 -5.83
C ARG A 132 1.13 10.45 -6.17
N ASN A 133 2.42 10.23 -6.46
CA ASN A 133 3.35 11.31 -6.79
C ASN A 133 2.96 12.03 -8.07
N ARG A 134 2.46 11.30 -9.06
CA ARG A 134 1.97 11.91 -10.30
C ARG A 134 0.77 12.82 -10.02
N LEU A 135 -0.19 12.35 -9.23
CA LEU A 135 -1.35 13.17 -8.88
C LEU A 135 -0.95 14.42 -8.08
N TYR A 136 -0.01 14.26 -7.16
CA TYR A 136 0.51 15.38 -6.38
C TYR A 136 1.17 16.42 -7.30
N ASN A 137 2.03 15.98 -8.20
CA ASN A 137 2.72 16.86 -9.14
C ASN A 137 1.75 17.53 -10.13
N ASP A 138 0.76 16.78 -10.62
CA ASP A 138 -0.28 17.36 -11.49
C ASP A 138 -1.02 18.49 -10.78
N ALA A 139 -1.36 18.31 -9.51
CA ALA A 139 -2.02 19.36 -8.73
C ALA A 139 -1.12 20.60 -8.55
N ARG A 140 0.17 20.39 -8.30
CA ARG A 140 1.13 21.50 -8.19
C ARG A 140 1.24 22.28 -9.50
N ILE A 141 1.33 21.56 -10.61
CA ILE A 141 1.41 22.19 -11.94
C ILE A 141 0.15 23.03 -12.22
N LEU A 142 -1.03 22.52 -11.87
CA LEU A 142 -2.29 23.25 -12.03
C LEU A 142 -2.33 24.56 -11.21
N ARG A 143 -1.61 24.62 -10.09
CA ARG A 143 -1.48 25.84 -9.28
C ARG A 143 -0.36 26.77 -9.76
N GLY A 144 0.38 26.38 -10.81
CA GLY A 144 1.51 27.15 -11.31
C GLY A 144 2.82 26.88 -10.57
N GLU A 145 2.89 25.82 -9.76
CA GLU A 145 4.11 25.42 -9.07
C GLU A 145 4.89 24.39 -9.89
N ASP A 146 6.19 24.29 -9.63
CA ASP A 146 7.01 23.27 -10.27
C ASP A 146 6.75 21.87 -9.64
N PRO A 147 6.84 20.79 -10.46
CA PRO A 147 6.73 19.44 -9.89
C PRO A 147 7.92 19.11 -9.00
N ILE A 148 7.69 18.24 -8.03
CA ILE A 148 8.73 17.68 -7.16
C ILE A 148 9.09 16.30 -7.69
N GLU A 149 10.36 16.03 -7.85
CA GLU A 149 10.86 14.73 -8.29
C GLU A 149 10.79 13.67 -7.19
#